data_38797f1319f62cae2bd9c776aabf3949
#
_entry.id   38797f1319f62cae2bd9c776aabf3949
#
_cell.length_a   1.000
_cell.length_b   1.000
_cell.length_c   1.000
_cell.angle_alpha   90.00
_cell.angle_beta   90.00
_cell.angle_gamma   90.00
#
_symmetry.space_group_name_H-M   'P 1'
#
loop_
_entity.id
_entity.type
_entity.pdbx_description
1 polymer ?
#
loop_
_entity_poly.entity_id
_entity_poly.type
_entity_poly.pdbx_seq_one_letter_code
_entity_poly.pdbx_strand_id
1 'polypeptide(L)'
;MTDRTTPAKKQADRFARAREKQSRALLEDYAELIGDLIAELGEARVADIAERMGVAQPTATKAISRLKREGLATARPYRGVFLTDDGADLADRVRA
;
A
#
# COMPACT_ATOMS: atom_id res chain seq x y z
N MET A 1 39.85 -19.06 5.14
CA MET A 1 38.78 -18.96 6.10
C MET A 1 37.43 -18.87 5.42
N THR A 2 36.55 -19.72 5.82
CA THR A 2 35.24 -19.74 5.21
C THR A 2 34.34 -18.73 5.88
N ASP A 3 33.71 -17.90 5.12
CA ASP A 3 32.71 -16.98 5.61
C ASP A 3 31.38 -17.69 5.80
N ARG A 4 31.17 -18.20 6.98
CA ARG A 4 29.96 -18.97 7.30
C ARG A 4 28.74 -18.11 7.42
N THR A 5 28.92 -16.81 7.58
CA THR A 5 27.78 -15.89 7.70
C THR A 5 27.21 -15.50 6.33
N THR A 6 28.00 -15.64 5.26
CA THR A 6 27.61 -15.23 3.93
C THR A 6 26.32 -15.89 3.43
N PRO A 7 26.13 -17.22 3.55
CA PRO A 7 24.86 -17.82 3.12
C PRO A 7 23.65 -17.32 3.89
N ALA A 8 23.78 -17.20 5.21
CA ALA A 8 22.71 -16.71 6.05
C ALA A 8 22.38 -15.27 5.73
N LYS A 9 23.40 -14.44 5.53
CA LYS A 9 23.21 -13.04 5.17
C LYS A 9 22.54 -12.89 3.81
N LYS A 10 22.98 -13.65 2.81
CA LYS A 10 22.36 -13.64 1.48
C LYS A 10 20.90 -14.06 1.54
N GLN A 11 20.58 -15.05 2.37
CA GLN A 11 19.24 -15.53 2.55
C GLN A 11 18.38 -14.46 3.22
N ALA A 12 18.88 -13.80 4.27
CA ALA A 12 18.19 -12.72 4.94
C ALA A 12 17.95 -11.54 3.99
N ASP A 13 18.95 -11.20 3.16
CA ASP A 13 18.82 -10.14 2.17
C ASP A 13 17.75 -10.46 1.13
N ARG A 14 17.68 -11.73 0.69
CA ARG A 14 16.62 -12.15 -0.24
C ARG A 14 15.24 -12.04 0.37
N PHE A 15 15.09 -12.47 1.62
CA PHE A 15 13.82 -12.37 2.33
C PHE A 15 13.41 -10.90 2.55
N ALA A 16 14.37 -10.05 2.88
CA ALA A 16 14.14 -8.63 3.05
C ALA A 16 13.65 -8.00 1.74
N ARG A 17 14.31 -8.32 0.63
CA ARG A 17 13.90 -7.81 -0.69
C ARG A 17 12.52 -8.34 -1.09
N ALA A 18 12.24 -9.60 -0.81
CA ALA A 18 10.94 -10.19 -1.10
C ALA A 18 9.82 -9.52 -0.32
N ARG A 19 10.04 -9.25 0.98
CA ARG A 19 9.07 -8.54 1.81
C ARG A 19 8.84 -7.11 1.30
N GLU A 20 9.91 -6.44 0.92
CA GLU A 20 9.84 -5.08 0.39
C GLU A 20 9.04 -5.03 -0.90
N LYS A 21 9.28 -6.01 -1.78
CA LYS A 21 8.56 -6.14 -3.04
C LYS A 21 7.08 -6.41 -2.80
N GLN A 22 6.74 -7.30 -1.86
CA GLN A 22 5.36 -7.58 -1.49
C GLN A 22 4.68 -6.37 -0.88
N SER A 23 5.38 -5.63 -0.04
CA SER A 23 4.85 -4.40 0.55
C SER A 23 4.54 -3.36 -0.50
N ARG A 24 5.41 -3.23 -1.49
CA ARG A 24 5.20 -2.28 -2.59
C ARG A 24 3.99 -2.68 -3.42
N ALA A 25 3.86 -3.97 -3.76
CA ALA A 25 2.70 -4.48 -4.48
C ALA A 25 1.40 -4.24 -3.70
N LEU A 26 1.45 -4.40 -2.39
CA LEU A 26 0.30 -4.16 -1.54
C LEU A 26 -0.12 -2.69 -1.57
N LEU A 27 0.86 -1.77 -1.52
CA LEU A 27 0.58 -0.33 -1.61
C LEU A 27 -0.03 0.03 -2.97
N GLU A 28 0.45 -0.60 -4.03
CA GLU A 28 -0.11 -0.42 -5.37
C GLU A 28 -1.58 -0.87 -5.41
N ASP A 29 -1.89 -2.01 -4.82
CA ASP A 29 -3.25 -2.52 -4.76
C ASP A 29 -4.17 -1.58 -3.98
N TYR A 30 -3.72 -1.07 -2.85
CA TYR A 30 -4.49 -0.10 -2.07
C TYR A 30 -4.69 1.21 -2.82
N ALA A 31 -3.65 1.71 -3.49
CA ALA A 31 -3.77 2.95 -4.27
C ALA A 31 -4.79 2.80 -5.39
N GLU A 32 -4.74 1.68 -6.11
CA GLU A 32 -5.70 1.40 -7.17
C GLU A 32 -7.13 1.33 -6.63
N LEU A 33 -7.34 0.62 -5.53
CA LEU A 33 -8.65 0.49 -4.92
C LEU A 33 -9.19 1.85 -4.43
N ILE A 34 -8.35 2.66 -3.80
CA ILE A 34 -8.75 4.00 -3.36
C ILE A 34 -9.19 4.83 -4.55
N GLY A 35 -8.43 4.78 -5.65
CA GLY A 35 -8.81 5.46 -6.89
C GLY A 35 -10.16 4.98 -7.42
N ASP A 36 -10.40 3.68 -7.41
CA ASP A 36 -11.66 3.10 -7.86
C ASP A 36 -12.83 3.54 -6.99
N LEU A 37 -12.66 3.53 -5.67
CA LEU A 37 -13.71 3.98 -4.75
C LEU A 37 -14.06 5.45 -4.95
N ILE A 38 -13.05 6.29 -5.15
CA ILE A 38 -13.28 7.71 -5.41
C ILE A 38 -14.03 7.89 -6.73
N ALA A 39 -13.67 7.13 -7.76
CA ALA A 39 -14.35 7.20 -9.05
C ALA A 39 -15.80 6.73 -8.96
N GLU A 40 -16.07 5.67 -8.20
CA GLU A 40 -17.41 5.09 -8.06
C GLU A 40 -18.30 5.86 -7.08
N LEU A 41 -17.75 6.22 -5.92
CA LEU A 41 -18.52 6.75 -4.79
C LEU A 41 -18.22 8.20 -4.45
N GLY A 42 -17.20 8.77 -5.06
CA GLY A 42 -16.75 10.13 -4.73
C GLY A 42 -15.88 10.21 -3.49
N GLU A 43 -15.72 9.10 -2.76
CA GLU A 43 -14.90 9.05 -1.55
C GLU A 43 -14.43 7.63 -1.27
N ALA A 44 -13.36 7.51 -0.50
CA ALA A 44 -12.81 6.23 -0.07
C ALA A 44 -12.70 6.23 1.45
N ARG A 45 -13.62 5.55 2.12
CA ARG A 45 -13.60 5.43 3.58
C ARG A 45 -12.89 4.16 3.98
N VAL A 46 -12.27 4.19 5.17
CA VAL A 46 -11.51 3.04 5.67
C VAL A 46 -12.36 1.78 5.70
N ALA A 47 -13.62 1.88 6.12
CA ALA A 47 -14.51 0.74 6.16
C ALA A 47 -14.71 0.11 4.78
N ASP A 48 -14.91 0.93 3.75
CA ASP A 48 -15.09 0.44 2.38
C ASP A 48 -13.80 -0.16 1.82
N ILE A 49 -12.68 0.47 2.12
CA ILE A 49 -11.36 -0.04 1.72
C ILE A 49 -11.12 -1.42 2.33
N ALA A 50 -11.35 -1.54 3.64
CA ALA A 50 -11.17 -2.81 4.36
C ALA A 50 -12.06 -3.90 3.80
N GLU A 51 -13.33 -3.59 3.56
CA GLU A 51 -14.29 -4.54 3.02
C GLU A 51 -13.87 -5.05 1.65
N ARG A 52 -13.48 -4.16 0.76
CA ARG A 52 -13.08 -4.54 -0.60
C ARG A 52 -11.76 -5.29 -0.64
N MET A 53 -10.84 -4.96 0.27
CA MET A 53 -9.57 -5.70 0.38
C MET A 53 -9.74 -7.05 1.09
N GLY A 54 -10.87 -7.26 1.75
CA GLY A 54 -11.09 -8.48 2.51
C GLY A 54 -10.25 -8.54 3.78
N VAL A 55 -10.00 -7.42 4.42
CA VAL A 55 -9.18 -7.33 5.64
C VAL A 55 -9.94 -6.62 6.76
N ALA A 56 -9.46 -6.78 7.99
CA ALA A 56 -10.00 -6.02 9.11
C ALA A 56 -9.61 -4.55 9.00
N GLN A 57 -10.44 -3.66 9.56
CA GLN A 57 -10.17 -2.22 9.50
C GLN A 57 -8.79 -1.82 10.03
N PRO A 58 -8.30 -2.40 11.17
CA PRO A 58 -6.94 -2.06 11.62
C PRO A 58 -5.86 -2.36 10.59
N THR A 59 -6.01 -3.43 9.82
CA THR A 59 -5.07 -3.78 8.76
C THR A 59 -5.11 -2.74 7.64
N ALA A 60 -6.30 -2.35 7.21
CA ALA A 60 -6.44 -1.29 6.21
C ALA A 60 -5.88 0.04 6.72
N THR A 61 -6.12 0.38 7.97
CA THR A 61 -5.61 1.60 8.59
C THR A 61 -4.08 1.64 8.57
N LYS A 62 -3.43 0.51 8.84
CA LYS A 62 -1.96 0.42 8.77
C LYS A 62 -1.45 0.67 7.36
N ALA A 63 -2.08 0.07 6.38
CA ALA A 63 -1.70 0.26 4.98
C ALA A 63 -1.89 1.71 4.54
N ILE A 64 -3.00 2.32 4.92
CA ILE A 64 -3.29 3.72 4.62
C ILE A 64 -2.26 4.64 5.29
N SER A 65 -1.91 4.36 6.54
CA SER A 65 -0.88 5.12 7.26
C SER A 65 0.46 5.07 6.52
N ARG A 66 0.79 3.92 5.97
CA ARG A 66 2.02 3.77 5.18
C ARG A 66 1.93 4.57 3.88
N LEU A 67 0.81 4.51 3.18
CA LEU A 67 0.60 5.32 1.98
C LEU A 67 0.80 6.81 2.28
N LYS A 68 0.28 7.27 3.42
CA LYS A 68 0.47 8.67 3.84
C LYS A 68 1.94 9.00 4.08
N ARG A 69 2.66 8.12 4.77
CA ARG A 69 4.10 8.35 5.05
C ARG A 69 4.92 8.42 3.78
N GLU A 70 4.53 7.68 2.76
CA GLU A 70 5.25 7.68 1.49
C GLU A 70 4.74 8.74 0.52
N GLY A 71 3.85 9.62 0.98
CA GLY A 71 3.36 10.72 0.16
C GLY A 71 2.38 10.31 -0.93
N LEU A 72 1.77 9.13 -0.82
CA LEU A 72 0.87 8.58 -1.83
C LEU A 72 -0.60 8.84 -1.52
N ALA A 73 -0.92 9.11 -0.26
CA ALA A 73 -2.28 9.37 0.16
C ALA A 73 -2.34 10.47 1.20
N THR A 74 -3.50 11.06 1.31
CA THR A 74 -3.81 12.05 2.34
C THR A 74 -5.21 11.73 2.88
N ALA A 75 -5.51 12.20 4.09
CA ALA A 75 -6.85 12.04 4.66
C ALA A 75 -7.42 13.41 4.96
N ARG A 76 -8.73 13.53 4.83
CA ARG A 76 -9.45 14.75 5.17
C ARG A 76 -10.52 14.41 6.22
N PRO A 77 -10.70 15.28 7.23
CA PRO A 77 -11.73 15.04 8.23
C PRO A 77 -13.08 14.84 7.57
N TYR A 78 -13.80 13.81 7.99
CA TYR A 78 -15.13 13.47 7.53
C TYR A 78 -15.27 13.10 6.05
N ARG A 79 -14.15 13.09 5.32
CA ARG A 79 -14.16 12.82 3.88
C ARG A 79 -13.47 11.52 3.50
N GLY A 80 -12.67 10.95 4.39
CA GLY A 80 -11.94 9.72 4.13
C GLY A 80 -10.57 9.95 3.53
N VAL A 81 -10.15 9.03 2.69
CA VAL A 81 -8.79 8.97 2.14
C VAL A 81 -8.80 9.42 0.68
N PHE A 82 -7.78 10.16 0.30
CA PHE A 82 -7.60 10.63 -1.07
C PHE A 82 -6.18 10.31 -1.53
N LEU A 83 -6.00 10.12 -2.82
CA LEU A 83 -4.68 9.95 -3.40
C LEU A 83 -4.05 11.31 -3.65
N THR A 84 -2.73 11.38 -3.43
CA THR A 84 -1.93 12.50 -3.93
C THR A 84 -1.69 12.29 -5.43
N ASP A 85 -1.07 13.26 -6.09
CA ASP A 85 -0.69 13.10 -7.49
C ASP A 85 0.21 11.87 -7.68
N ASP A 86 1.17 11.67 -6.77
CA ASP A 86 2.03 10.50 -6.80
C ASP A 86 1.26 9.20 -6.59
N GLY A 87 0.27 9.21 -5.69
CA GLY A 87 -0.59 8.06 -5.47
C GLY A 87 -1.46 7.74 -6.67
N ALA A 88 -2.00 8.76 -7.31
CA ALA A 88 -2.77 8.60 -8.54
C ALA A 88 -1.91 8.03 -9.68
N ASP A 89 -0.69 8.53 -9.81
CA ASP A 89 0.26 8.02 -10.81
C ASP A 89 0.57 6.54 -10.56
N LEU A 90 0.75 6.16 -9.30
CA LEU A 90 0.99 4.76 -8.94
C LEU A 90 -0.21 3.88 -9.33
N ALA A 91 -1.41 4.32 -9.01
CA ALA A 91 -2.64 3.60 -9.35
C ALA A 91 -2.78 3.43 -10.86
N ASP A 92 -2.48 4.46 -11.63
CA ASP A 92 -2.58 4.44 -13.09
C ASP A 92 -1.56 3.48 -13.71
N ARG A 93 -0.35 3.41 -13.16
CA ARG A 93 0.67 2.47 -13.63
C ARG A 93 0.26 1.02 -13.42
N VAL A 94 -0.37 0.73 -12.29
CA VAL A 94 -0.85 -0.63 -11.99
C VAL A 94 -1.99 -1.01 -12.93
N ARG A 95 -2.83 -0.05 -13.23
CA ARG A 95 -3.99 -0.27 -14.09
C ARG A 95 -3.63 -0.46 -15.55
N ALA A 96 -2.56 0.15 -15.97
CA ALA A 96 -2.06 0.03 -17.33
C ALA A 96 -1.45 -1.35 -17.60
#